data_4b63189b2fea81bda95dd978440c1aa4
#
_entry.id   4b63189b2fea81bda95dd978440c1aa4
#
_cell.length_a   1.000
_cell.length_b   1.000
_cell.length_c   1.000
_cell.angle_alpha   90.00
_cell.angle_beta   90.00
_cell.angle_gamma   90.00
#
_symmetry.space_group_name_H-M   'P 1'
#
loop_
_entity.id
_entity.type
_entity.pdbx_description
1 polymer ?
#
loop_
_entity_poly.entity_id
_entity_poly.type
_entity_poly.pdbx_seq_one_letter_code
_entity_poly.pdbx_strand_id
1 'polypeptide(L)'
;MFAKTLAAMLLSAAFAAHVQAAPAPLPFKTITLEAKIDDHGNYHESTVAYPVTGDRHLDNWVRKQMGGQLPTRRSVQAALDRSEDVKLANQSNREIRRNGGDSNICSLRLVDTLELGGYTPHYAVFDREDWQYLCGAHGNGVQTLTVLKRGTPNPKPLTLDDILLPGQKAKLTHLLKEAYIKYLTGTFEDSEQAAREYADNFNKEGFPATGNWRFDKNGLTFLYQTYEIGAYFLGRPELTIPVKDLQGIIKPEILRETQYYRAKPER
;
A
#
# COMPACT_ATOMS: atom_id res chain seq x y z
N MET A 1 29.98 30.71 69.04
CA MET A 1 28.77 30.63 68.20
C MET A 1 29.22 30.60 66.75
N PHE A 2 29.18 29.43 66.15
CA PHE A 2 29.58 29.26 64.73
C PHE A 2 28.36 29.13 63.83
N ALA A 3 28.12 30.07 62.93
CA ALA A 3 27.09 30.01 61.91
C ALA A 3 27.60 29.20 60.74
N LYS A 4 26.95 28.07 60.43
CA LYS A 4 27.21 27.27 59.24
C LYS A 4 26.30 27.79 58.11
N THR A 5 26.91 28.39 57.09
CA THR A 5 26.24 28.78 55.84
C THR A 5 26.19 27.56 54.92
N LEU A 6 25.00 27.07 54.63
CA LEU A 6 24.73 26.00 53.65
C LEU A 6 24.62 26.63 52.24
N ALA A 7 25.57 26.39 51.38
CA ALA A 7 25.51 26.78 49.96
C ALA A 7 24.72 25.66 49.18
N ALA A 8 23.54 25.97 48.75
CA ALA A 8 22.75 25.09 47.86
C ALA A 8 23.25 25.30 46.39
N MET A 9 23.95 24.30 45.85
CA MET A 9 24.27 24.25 44.41
C MET A 9 23.03 23.75 43.65
N LEU A 10 22.41 24.65 42.93
CA LEU A 10 21.41 24.32 41.91
C LEU A 10 22.12 23.78 40.68
N LEU A 11 22.09 22.45 40.47
CA LEU A 11 22.47 21.82 39.21
C LEU A 11 21.35 22.09 38.20
N SER A 12 21.56 23.04 37.29
CA SER A 12 20.71 23.24 36.12
C SER A 12 21.07 22.16 35.07
N ALA A 13 20.29 21.08 35.03
CA ALA A 13 20.35 20.13 33.93
C ALA A 13 19.78 20.78 32.67
N ALA A 14 20.66 21.29 31.83
CA ALA A 14 20.30 21.73 30.48
C ALA A 14 19.91 20.48 29.65
N PHE A 15 18.62 20.25 29.48
CA PHE A 15 18.11 19.33 28.46
C PHE A 15 18.43 19.95 27.10
N ALA A 16 19.55 19.55 26.50
CA ALA A 16 19.81 19.79 25.10
C ALA A 16 18.74 19.01 24.30
N ALA A 17 17.70 19.70 23.86
CA ALA A 17 16.77 19.19 22.87
C ALA A 17 17.62 18.92 21.62
N HIS A 18 17.94 17.67 21.36
CA HIS A 18 18.50 17.27 20.05
C HIS A 18 17.44 17.59 19.01
N VAL A 19 17.57 18.74 18.37
CA VAL A 19 16.86 19.03 17.11
C VAL A 19 17.41 18.01 16.10
N GLN A 20 16.73 16.90 16.01
CA GLN A 20 17.04 15.88 15.02
C GLN A 20 16.82 16.54 13.66
N ALA A 21 17.91 16.73 12.91
CA ALA A 21 17.83 17.31 11.58
C ALA A 21 16.76 16.56 10.78
N ALA A 22 15.94 17.32 10.05
CA ALA A 22 14.95 16.72 9.16
C ALA A 22 15.65 15.71 8.27
N PRO A 23 15.18 14.48 8.20
CA PRO A 23 15.85 13.43 7.45
C PRO A 23 16.00 13.84 6.00
N ALA A 24 17.15 13.51 5.42
CA ALA A 24 17.42 13.76 4.01
C ALA A 24 16.29 13.15 3.17
N PRO A 25 15.76 13.92 2.19
CA PRO A 25 14.79 13.38 1.25
C PRO A 25 15.28 12.06 0.68
N LEU A 26 14.39 11.11 0.47
CA LEU A 26 14.71 9.90 -0.28
C LEU A 26 14.56 10.25 -1.76
N PRO A 27 15.67 10.47 -2.52
CA PRO A 27 15.55 10.69 -3.95
C PRO A 27 15.05 9.42 -4.60
N PHE A 28 14.05 9.52 -5.45
CA PHE A 28 13.56 8.35 -6.18
C PHE A 28 13.08 8.73 -7.56
N LYS A 29 13.12 7.76 -8.46
CA LYS A 29 12.44 7.81 -9.75
C LYS A 29 11.70 6.50 -9.98
N THR A 30 10.57 6.55 -10.67
CA THR A 30 9.87 5.35 -11.13
C THR A 30 10.29 5.07 -12.57
N ILE A 31 10.65 3.83 -12.84
CA ILE A 31 10.88 3.29 -14.19
C ILE A 31 9.59 2.59 -14.59
N THR A 32 8.93 3.05 -15.65
CA THR A 32 7.74 2.43 -16.22
C THR A 32 8.10 1.81 -17.57
N LEU A 33 7.70 0.57 -17.75
CA LEU A 33 7.96 -0.24 -18.94
C LEU A 33 6.62 -0.72 -19.47
N GLU A 34 6.41 -0.52 -20.76
CA GLU A 34 5.18 -0.93 -21.44
C GLU A 34 5.52 -1.89 -22.57
N ALA A 35 4.70 -2.91 -22.71
CA ALA A 35 4.72 -3.86 -23.82
C ALA A 35 3.32 -3.95 -24.44
N LYS A 36 3.27 -4.22 -25.74
CA LYS A 36 2.03 -4.23 -26.49
C LYS A 36 2.09 -5.23 -27.62
N ILE A 37 0.99 -5.96 -27.81
CA ILE A 37 0.77 -6.83 -28.97
C ILE A 37 -0.49 -6.35 -29.67
N ASP A 38 -0.38 -6.09 -30.97
CA ASP A 38 -1.52 -5.76 -31.84
C ASP A 38 -2.20 -7.04 -32.32
N ASP A 39 -3.49 -7.15 -32.05
CA ASP A 39 -4.37 -8.17 -32.60
C ASP A 39 -5.45 -7.50 -33.47
N HIS A 40 -5.09 -7.11 -34.70
CA HIS A 40 -5.98 -6.46 -35.67
C HIS A 40 -6.66 -5.19 -35.12
N GLY A 41 -5.88 -4.29 -34.51
CA GLY A 41 -6.37 -3.04 -33.91
C GLY A 41 -6.85 -3.17 -32.47
N ASN A 42 -6.91 -4.38 -31.91
CA ASN A 42 -7.10 -4.62 -30.49
C ASN A 42 -5.72 -4.90 -29.86
N TYR A 43 -5.52 -4.43 -28.65
CA TYR A 43 -4.20 -4.47 -28.05
C TYR A 43 -4.21 -5.27 -26.77
N HIS A 44 -3.29 -6.25 -26.68
CA HIS A 44 -2.91 -6.82 -25.40
C HIS A 44 -1.76 -5.99 -24.83
N GLU A 45 -1.90 -5.55 -23.60
CA GLU A 45 -0.96 -4.59 -22.98
C GLU A 45 -0.41 -5.14 -21.66
N SER A 46 0.86 -4.86 -21.40
CA SER A 46 1.49 -5.11 -20.11
C SER A 46 2.24 -3.88 -19.67
N THR A 47 1.96 -3.44 -18.42
CA THR A 47 2.66 -2.34 -17.75
C THR A 47 3.40 -2.90 -16.55
N VAL A 48 4.69 -2.65 -16.48
CA VAL A 48 5.54 -2.99 -15.33
C VAL A 48 6.22 -1.72 -14.84
N ALA A 49 6.19 -1.46 -13.54
CA ALA A 49 6.89 -0.31 -12.97
C ALA A 49 7.66 -0.71 -11.70
N TYR A 50 8.79 -0.03 -11.48
CA TYR A 50 9.57 -0.18 -10.25
C TYR A 50 10.32 1.11 -9.88
N PRO A 51 10.53 1.39 -8.58
CA PRO A 51 11.24 2.56 -8.13
C PRO A 51 12.75 2.29 -8.06
N VAL A 52 13.53 3.35 -8.24
CA VAL A 52 14.96 3.43 -7.89
C VAL A 52 15.07 4.51 -6.83
N THR A 53 15.45 4.12 -5.61
CA THR A 53 15.38 5.01 -4.44
C THR A 53 16.72 5.64 -4.07
N GLY A 54 17.84 5.12 -4.64
CA GLY A 54 19.19 5.51 -4.24
C GLY A 54 19.64 4.94 -2.89
N ASP A 55 18.75 4.31 -2.12
CA ASP A 55 19.11 3.48 -0.97
C ASP A 55 19.39 2.05 -1.45
N ARG A 56 20.67 1.63 -1.37
CA ARG A 56 21.12 0.32 -1.87
C ARG A 56 20.35 -0.86 -1.26
N HIS A 57 19.86 -0.74 -0.02
CA HIS A 57 19.17 -1.83 0.67
C HIS A 57 17.71 -1.93 0.19
N LEU A 58 17.06 -0.78 0.00
CA LEU A 58 15.73 -0.71 -0.59
C LEU A 58 15.77 -1.13 -2.07
N ASP A 59 16.75 -0.65 -2.85
CA ASP A 59 16.90 -1.03 -4.27
C ASP A 59 17.18 -2.53 -4.44
N ASN A 60 17.92 -3.15 -3.51
CA ASN A 60 18.11 -4.60 -3.48
C ASN A 60 16.82 -5.36 -3.13
N TRP A 61 16.01 -4.81 -2.21
CA TRP A 61 14.70 -5.38 -1.91
C TRP A 61 13.78 -5.27 -3.13
N VAL A 62 13.69 -4.11 -3.77
CA VAL A 62 12.94 -3.91 -5.04
C VAL A 62 13.35 -4.95 -6.08
N ARG A 63 14.67 -5.13 -6.31
CA ARG A 63 15.16 -6.14 -7.27
C ARG A 63 14.66 -7.55 -6.92
N LYS A 64 14.65 -7.93 -5.65
CA LYS A 64 14.12 -9.24 -5.22
C LYS A 64 12.62 -9.35 -5.50
N GLN A 65 11.85 -8.29 -5.25
CA GLN A 65 10.41 -8.28 -5.57
C GLN A 65 10.13 -8.42 -7.06
N MET A 66 11.04 -7.93 -7.91
CA MET A 66 10.97 -8.03 -9.37
C MET A 66 11.60 -9.33 -9.93
N GLY A 67 11.69 -10.39 -9.12
CA GLY A 67 12.19 -11.71 -9.57
C GLY A 67 13.71 -11.85 -9.60
N GLY A 68 14.45 -11.02 -8.84
CA GLY A 68 15.91 -11.08 -8.71
C GLY A 68 16.67 -10.24 -9.73
N GLN A 69 16.02 -9.85 -10.83
CA GLN A 69 16.54 -8.94 -11.84
C GLN A 69 15.52 -7.85 -12.14
N LEU A 70 15.99 -6.61 -12.33
CA LEU A 70 15.10 -5.54 -12.74
C LEU A 70 14.64 -5.76 -14.17
N PRO A 71 13.31 -5.63 -14.43
CA PRO A 71 12.76 -5.76 -15.76
C PRO A 71 13.36 -4.75 -16.75
N THR A 72 13.38 -5.12 -18.02
CA THR A 72 13.70 -4.27 -19.16
C THR A 72 12.52 -4.27 -20.13
N ARG A 73 12.42 -3.27 -21.00
CA ARG A 73 11.38 -3.27 -22.04
C ARG A 73 11.38 -4.57 -22.84
N ARG A 74 12.57 -5.10 -23.18
CA ARG A 74 12.71 -6.36 -23.91
C ARG A 74 12.18 -7.56 -23.12
N SER A 75 12.45 -7.63 -21.81
CA SER A 75 11.97 -8.75 -20.98
C SER A 75 10.45 -8.69 -20.78
N VAL A 76 9.87 -7.48 -20.60
CA VAL A 76 8.41 -7.30 -20.48
C VAL A 76 7.72 -7.69 -21.79
N GLN A 77 8.23 -7.23 -22.95
CA GLN A 77 7.70 -7.64 -24.26
C GLN A 77 7.80 -9.15 -24.43
N ALA A 78 8.95 -9.75 -24.17
CA ALA A 78 9.13 -11.19 -24.29
C ALA A 78 8.25 -12.01 -23.32
N ALA A 79 7.88 -11.47 -22.17
CA ALA A 79 6.92 -12.11 -21.26
C ALA A 79 5.51 -12.06 -21.85
N LEU A 80 5.09 -10.91 -22.37
CA LEU A 80 3.79 -10.75 -23.03
C LEU A 80 3.66 -11.65 -24.26
N ASP A 81 4.69 -11.71 -25.11
CA ASP A 81 4.73 -12.56 -26.31
C ASP A 81 4.57 -14.06 -26.00
N ARG A 82 5.05 -14.48 -24.83
CA ARG A 82 4.96 -15.89 -24.37
C ARG A 82 3.73 -16.19 -23.54
N SER A 83 2.93 -15.18 -23.17
CA SER A 83 1.76 -15.37 -22.31
C SER A 83 0.76 -16.34 -22.93
N GLU A 84 0.37 -17.37 -22.18
CA GLU A 84 -0.67 -18.30 -22.59
C GLU A 84 -2.04 -17.60 -22.67
N ASP A 85 -2.32 -16.65 -21.77
CA ASP A 85 -3.57 -15.89 -21.79
C ASP A 85 -3.71 -15.07 -23.08
N VAL A 86 -2.60 -14.46 -23.57
CA VAL A 86 -2.58 -13.76 -24.87
C VAL A 86 -2.83 -14.73 -26.01
N LYS A 87 -2.24 -15.92 -25.98
CA LYS A 87 -2.47 -16.93 -27.03
C LYS A 87 -3.92 -17.39 -27.07
N LEU A 88 -4.51 -17.66 -25.89
CA LEU A 88 -5.93 -18.05 -25.77
C LEU A 88 -6.86 -16.95 -26.24
N ALA A 89 -6.61 -15.70 -25.81
CA ALA A 89 -7.38 -14.54 -26.26
C ALA A 89 -7.31 -14.35 -27.77
N ASN A 90 -6.12 -14.44 -28.37
CA ASN A 90 -5.94 -14.36 -29.81
C ASN A 90 -6.64 -15.51 -30.56
N GLN A 91 -6.69 -16.71 -30.00
CA GLN A 91 -7.44 -17.82 -30.58
C GLN A 91 -8.95 -17.51 -30.53
N SER A 92 -9.48 -17.13 -29.38
CA SER A 92 -10.90 -16.76 -29.22
C SER A 92 -11.29 -15.61 -30.15
N ASN A 93 -10.46 -14.56 -30.24
CA ASN A 93 -10.68 -13.43 -31.13
C ASN A 93 -10.77 -13.84 -32.59
N ARG A 94 -9.92 -14.78 -33.05
CA ARG A 94 -9.98 -15.32 -34.41
C ARG A 94 -11.29 -16.06 -34.67
N GLU A 95 -11.79 -16.85 -33.74
CA GLU A 95 -13.06 -17.55 -33.83
C GLU A 95 -14.25 -16.57 -33.90
N ILE A 96 -14.25 -15.55 -33.06
CA ILE A 96 -15.28 -14.50 -33.06
C ILE A 96 -15.33 -13.79 -34.42
N ARG A 97 -14.15 -13.38 -34.97
CA ARG A 97 -14.08 -12.71 -36.27
C ARG A 97 -14.53 -13.61 -37.43
N ARG A 98 -14.18 -14.91 -37.42
CA ARG A 98 -14.63 -15.88 -38.43
C ARG A 98 -16.16 -16.03 -38.45
N ASN A 99 -16.81 -15.87 -37.32
CA ASN A 99 -18.26 -15.94 -37.15
C ASN A 99 -18.95 -14.57 -37.38
N GLY A 100 -18.24 -13.58 -37.91
CA GLY A 100 -18.77 -12.24 -38.20
C GLY A 100 -19.06 -11.38 -37.01
N GLY A 101 -18.46 -11.71 -35.82
CA GLY A 101 -18.59 -10.93 -34.58
C GLY A 101 -17.42 -9.97 -34.39
N ASP A 102 -17.72 -8.71 -34.02
CA ASP A 102 -16.70 -7.73 -33.61
C ASP A 102 -16.93 -7.24 -32.18
N SER A 103 -18.09 -7.49 -31.59
CA SER A 103 -18.49 -6.88 -30.32
C SER A 103 -17.90 -7.50 -29.06
N ASN A 104 -17.30 -8.69 -29.16
CA ASN A 104 -16.76 -9.42 -28.00
C ASN A 104 -15.26 -9.73 -28.12
N ILE A 105 -14.54 -8.90 -28.88
CA ILE A 105 -13.10 -9.04 -29.04
C ILE A 105 -12.40 -8.73 -27.71
N CYS A 106 -11.57 -9.65 -27.30
CA CYS A 106 -10.85 -9.58 -26.03
C CYS A 106 -9.54 -8.78 -26.15
N SER A 107 -9.36 -7.78 -25.32
CA SER A 107 -8.10 -7.06 -25.12
C SER A 107 -7.61 -7.25 -23.69
N LEU A 108 -6.50 -7.96 -23.52
CA LEU A 108 -5.92 -8.19 -22.20
C LEU A 108 -5.16 -6.96 -21.69
N ARG A 109 -5.24 -6.74 -20.39
CA ARG A 109 -4.41 -5.74 -19.72
C ARG A 109 -3.80 -6.32 -18.45
N LEU A 110 -2.47 -6.29 -18.37
CA LEU A 110 -1.68 -6.80 -17.26
C LEU A 110 -0.90 -5.65 -16.64
N VAL A 111 -0.99 -5.50 -15.33
CA VAL A 111 -0.29 -4.43 -14.57
C VAL A 111 0.44 -5.08 -13.41
N ASP A 112 1.76 -4.95 -13.35
CA ASP A 112 2.59 -5.29 -12.20
C ASP A 112 3.45 -4.08 -11.86
N THR A 113 2.97 -3.26 -10.96
CA THR A 113 3.67 -2.04 -10.57
C THR A 113 4.08 -2.09 -9.10
N LEU A 114 5.33 -1.79 -8.84
CA LEU A 114 5.86 -1.52 -7.52
C LEU A 114 6.30 -0.06 -7.48
N GLU A 115 5.73 0.73 -6.60
CA GLU A 115 6.03 2.16 -6.50
C GLU A 115 6.47 2.54 -5.08
N LEU A 116 7.24 3.62 -4.95
CA LEU A 116 7.46 4.24 -3.65
C LEU A 116 6.24 5.10 -3.35
N GLY A 117 5.36 4.66 -2.45
CA GLY A 117 4.15 5.39 -2.03
C GLY A 117 4.44 6.55 -1.08
N GLY A 118 5.58 6.52 -0.39
CA GLY A 118 6.00 7.57 0.52
C GLY A 118 7.14 7.13 1.44
N TYR A 119 7.57 8.01 2.32
CA TYR A 119 8.63 7.70 3.28
C TYR A 119 8.56 8.60 4.52
N THR A 120 9.21 8.14 5.57
CA THR A 120 9.51 8.88 6.79
C THR A 120 11.05 8.91 7.01
N PRO A 121 11.56 9.51 8.08
CA PRO A 121 12.97 9.42 8.44
C PRO A 121 13.52 7.99 8.41
N HIS A 122 12.79 7.07 9.01
CA HIS A 122 13.28 5.72 9.28
C HIS A 122 12.60 4.63 8.42
N TYR A 123 11.53 4.97 7.68
CA TYR A 123 10.77 3.98 6.92
C TYR A 123 10.50 4.44 5.49
N ALA A 124 10.40 3.47 4.59
CA ALA A 124 9.89 3.65 3.22
C ALA A 124 8.63 2.79 3.05
N VAL A 125 7.64 3.35 2.38
CA VAL A 125 6.38 2.67 2.04
C VAL A 125 6.41 2.34 0.57
N PHE A 126 6.26 1.08 0.24
CA PHE A 126 6.09 0.61 -1.12
C PHE A 126 4.64 0.20 -1.33
N ASP A 127 4.13 0.51 -2.50
CA ASP A 127 2.80 0.16 -2.98
C ASP A 127 2.97 -0.70 -4.21
N ARG A 128 2.54 -1.97 -4.14
CA ARG A 128 2.55 -2.89 -5.27
C ARG A 128 1.13 -3.15 -5.70
N GLU A 129 0.85 -2.93 -6.97
CA GLU A 129 -0.36 -3.35 -7.63
C GLU A 129 -0.05 -4.47 -8.64
N ASP A 130 -0.68 -5.61 -8.43
CA ASP A 130 -0.77 -6.70 -9.39
C ASP A 130 -2.23 -6.78 -9.84
N TRP A 131 -2.50 -6.35 -11.07
CA TRP A 131 -3.85 -6.28 -11.60
C TRP A 131 -3.91 -6.80 -13.02
N GLN A 132 -5.00 -7.49 -13.34
CA GLN A 132 -5.22 -8.06 -14.66
C GLN A 132 -6.67 -7.95 -15.10
N TYR A 133 -6.84 -7.72 -16.38
CA TYR A 133 -8.10 -7.89 -17.08
C TYR A 133 -7.92 -8.99 -18.14
N LEU A 134 -8.64 -10.08 -17.98
CA LEU A 134 -8.60 -11.28 -18.83
C LEU A 134 -9.94 -11.52 -19.54
N CYS A 135 -10.59 -10.42 -19.96
CA CYS A 135 -11.83 -10.44 -20.75
C CYS A 135 -13.04 -11.01 -20.01
N GLY A 136 -13.11 -10.83 -18.71
CA GLY A 136 -14.30 -11.08 -17.91
C GLY A 136 -15.18 -9.84 -17.76
N ALA A 137 -16.09 -9.89 -16.79
CA ALA A 137 -16.96 -8.77 -16.45
C ALA A 137 -16.18 -7.55 -15.91
N HIS A 138 -15.04 -7.78 -15.27
CA HIS A 138 -14.16 -6.76 -14.70
C HIS A 138 -12.75 -7.31 -14.52
N GLY A 139 -11.78 -6.42 -14.29
CA GLY A 139 -10.43 -6.80 -13.88
C GLY A 139 -10.38 -7.21 -12.42
N ASN A 140 -9.33 -7.96 -12.07
CA ASN A 140 -9.02 -8.37 -10.72
C ASN A 140 -7.56 -8.04 -10.39
N GLY A 141 -7.29 -7.77 -9.13
CA GLY A 141 -5.94 -7.53 -8.67
C GLY A 141 -5.83 -7.36 -7.17
N VAL A 142 -4.60 -7.36 -6.72
CA VAL A 142 -4.21 -7.18 -5.32
C VAL A 142 -3.31 -5.96 -5.21
N GLN A 143 -3.57 -5.10 -4.24
CA GLN A 143 -2.71 -3.98 -3.88
C GLN A 143 -2.07 -4.25 -2.51
N THR A 144 -0.74 -4.25 -2.46
CA THR A 144 0.01 -4.57 -1.24
C THR A 144 0.87 -3.39 -0.81
N LEU A 145 0.60 -2.88 0.37
CA LEU A 145 1.42 -1.87 1.03
C LEU A 145 2.51 -2.55 1.85
N THR A 146 3.75 -2.14 1.66
CA THR A 146 4.89 -2.69 2.38
C THR A 146 5.69 -1.58 3.03
N VAL A 147 5.82 -1.64 4.35
CA VAL A 147 6.63 -0.70 5.12
C VAL A 147 7.96 -1.34 5.46
N LEU A 148 9.06 -0.72 5.04
CA LEU A 148 10.42 -1.20 5.28
C LEU A 148 11.23 -0.19 6.08
N LYS A 149 12.09 -0.67 6.99
CA LYS A 149 13.05 0.19 7.69
C LYS A 149 14.21 0.56 6.77
N ARG A 150 14.45 1.87 6.60
CA ARG A 150 15.54 2.43 5.79
C ARG A 150 16.90 2.15 6.40
N GLY A 151 17.94 2.09 5.55
CA GLY A 151 19.31 1.88 5.99
C GLY A 151 19.60 0.50 6.62
N THR A 152 18.65 -0.41 6.62
CA THR A 152 18.78 -1.75 7.20
C THR A 152 19.17 -2.75 6.11
N PRO A 153 20.25 -3.53 6.29
CA PRO A 153 20.59 -4.62 5.36
C PRO A 153 19.47 -5.65 5.29
N ASN A 154 19.04 -6.03 4.08
CA ASN A 154 17.94 -6.97 3.85
C ASN A 154 16.68 -6.66 4.68
N PRO A 155 16.08 -5.47 4.52
CA PRO A 155 14.95 -5.06 5.34
C PRO A 155 13.78 -6.04 5.16
N LYS A 156 13.12 -6.36 6.28
CA LYS A 156 11.90 -7.16 6.29
C LYS A 156 10.68 -6.24 6.36
N PRO A 157 9.57 -6.60 5.71
CA PRO A 157 8.30 -5.91 5.90
C PRO A 157 7.91 -5.83 7.37
N LEU A 158 7.47 -4.67 7.83
CA LEU A 158 6.85 -4.53 9.13
C LEU A 158 5.45 -5.13 9.10
N THR A 159 5.21 -6.08 9.98
CA THR A 159 3.90 -6.69 10.17
C THR A 159 3.05 -5.85 11.12
N LEU A 160 1.76 -6.15 11.19
CA LEU A 160 0.87 -5.53 12.17
C LEU A 160 1.35 -5.78 13.61
N ASP A 161 1.82 -7.00 13.91
CA ASP A 161 2.33 -7.37 15.24
C ASP A 161 3.62 -6.60 15.62
N ASP A 162 4.42 -6.20 14.62
CA ASP A 162 5.62 -5.39 14.85
C ASP A 162 5.29 -3.98 15.36
N ILE A 163 4.11 -3.46 15.05
CA ILE A 163 3.69 -2.10 15.38
C ILE A 163 2.66 -2.01 16.51
N LEU A 164 1.94 -3.09 16.79
CA LEU A 164 0.95 -3.13 17.88
C LEU A 164 1.62 -3.22 19.25
N LEU A 165 0.99 -2.59 20.24
CA LEU A 165 1.23 -2.89 21.64
C LEU A 165 0.55 -4.23 22.00
N PRO A 166 1.13 -5.02 22.93
CA PRO A 166 0.58 -6.31 23.30
C PRO A 166 -0.91 -6.23 23.68
N GLY A 167 -1.71 -7.17 23.16
CA GLY A 167 -3.14 -7.29 23.50
C GLY A 167 -4.05 -6.22 22.87
N GLN A 168 -3.54 -5.31 22.02
CA GLN A 168 -4.34 -4.20 21.48
C GLN A 168 -5.03 -4.51 20.14
N LYS A 169 -4.89 -5.71 19.59
CA LYS A 169 -5.48 -6.07 18.29
C LYS A 169 -7.00 -5.85 18.24
N ALA A 170 -7.72 -6.26 19.29
CA ALA A 170 -9.17 -6.09 19.34
C ALA A 170 -9.61 -4.61 19.33
N LYS A 171 -8.86 -3.73 19.99
CA LYS A 171 -9.16 -2.28 19.96
C LYS A 171 -8.91 -1.69 18.57
N LEU A 172 -7.81 -2.08 17.89
CA LEU A 172 -7.56 -1.65 16.53
C LEU A 172 -8.68 -2.14 15.59
N THR A 173 -9.08 -3.41 15.71
CA THR A 173 -10.18 -3.98 14.92
C THR A 173 -11.47 -3.18 15.10
N HIS A 174 -11.80 -2.79 16.34
CA HIS A 174 -12.97 -1.96 16.61
C HIS A 174 -12.87 -0.59 15.91
N LEU A 175 -11.73 0.09 16.03
CA LEU A 175 -11.52 1.39 15.34
C LEU A 175 -11.63 1.26 13.81
N LEU A 176 -11.10 0.18 13.24
CA LEU A 176 -11.20 -0.09 11.81
C LEU A 176 -12.66 -0.31 11.37
N LYS A 177 -13.45 -1.04 12.17
CA LYS A 177 -14.87 -1.22 11.90
C LYS A 177 -15.63 0.12 11.94
N GLU A 178 -15.40 0.96 12.95
CA GLU A 178 -16.03 2.29 13.03
C GLU A 178 -15.61 3.20 11.87
N ALA A 179 -14.34 3.15 11.47
CA ALA A 179 -13.86 3.86 10.28
C ALA A 179 -14.53 3.36 8.99
N TYR A 180 -14.77 2.05 8.88
CA TYR A 180 -15.47 1.47 7.74
C TYR A 180 -16.94 1.89 7.68
N ILE A 181 -17.65 1.89 8.82
CA ILE A 181 -19.03 2.40 8.90
C ILE A 181 -19.09 3.85 8.42
N LYS A 182 -18.14 4.68 8.89
CA LYS A 182 -18.03 6.07 8.43
C LYS A 182 -17.73 6.18 6.94
N TYR A 183 -16.87 5.30 6.40
CA TYR A 183 -16.58 5.22 4.96
C TYR A 183 -17.85 4.93 4.15
N LEU A 184 -18.64 3.93 4.57
CA LEU A 184 -19.90 3.58 3.92
C LEU A 184 -20.90 4.74 3.93
N THR A 185 -21.11 5.36 5.11
CA THR A 185 -22.01 6.50 5.28
C THR A 185 -21.60 7.69 4.42
N GLY A 186 -20.29 7.99 4.32
CA GLY A 186 -19.78 9.12 3.54
C GLY A 186 -19.73 8.87 2.02
N THR A 187 -19.56 7.63 1.60
CA THR A 187 -19.39 7.28 0.17
C THR A 187 -20.72 7.02 -0.51
N PHE A 188 -21.69 6.43 0.19
CA PHE A 188 -22.96 5.97 -0.38
C PHE A 188 -24.19 6.71 0.16
N GLU A 189 -23.97 7.75 0.98
CA GLU A 189 -25.05 8.52 1.63
C GLU A 189 -26.00 7.63 2.46
N ASP A 190 -25.52 6.46 2.90
CA ASP A 190 -26.28 5.55 3.75
C ASP A 190 -26.47 6.12 5.15
N SER A 191 -27.54 5.70 5.82
CA SER A 191 -27.65 5.96 7.26
C SER A 191 -26.61 5.17 8.01
N GLU A 192 -26.13 5.70 9.16
CA GLU A 192 -25.16 4.99 10.02
C GLU A 192 -25.68 3.60 10.42
N GLN A 193 -26.99 3.46 10.66
CA GLN A 193 -27.61 2.18 10.98
C GLN A 193 -27.49 1.19 9.81
N ALA A 194 -27.80 1.60 8.58
CA ALA A 194 -27.70 0.74 7.39
C ALA A 194 -26.25 0.35 7.13
N ALA A 195 -25.29 1.29 7.27
CA ALA A 195 -23.87 1.03 7.13
C ALA A 195 -23.37 0.01 8.16
N ARG A 196 -23.84 0.11 9.42
CA ARG A 196 -23.50 -0.82 10.50
C ARG A 196 -24.08 -2.21 10.24
N GLU A 197 -25.33 -2.31 9.87
CA GLU A 197 -25.99 -3.57 9.50
C GLU A 197 -25.28 -4.24 8.30
N TYR A 198 -24.90 -3.46 7.29
CA TYR A 198 -24.12 -3.98 6.16
C TYR A 198 -22.76 -4.53 6.60
N ALA A 199 -22.00 -3.77 7.39
CA ALA A 199 -20.69 -4.17 7.90
C ALA A 199 -20.79 -5.47 8.72
N ASP A 200 -21.81 -5.62 9.58
CA ASP A 200 -22.03 -6.81 10.41
C ASP A 200 -22.48 -8.01 9.59
N ASN A 201 -23.39 -7.80 8.64
CA ASN A 201 -23.88 -8.89 7.78
C ASN A 201 -22.83 -9.43 6.82
N PHE A 202 -21.94 -8.58 6.33
CA PHE A 202 -20.83 -9.02 5.46
C PHE A 202 -19.74 -9.73 6.25
N ASN A 203 -19.43 -9.25 7.47
CA ASN A 203 -18.35 -9.77 8.31
C ASN A 203 -18.89 -10.54 9.53
N LYS A 204 -19.70 -11.56 9.32
CA LYS A 204 -20.39 -12.34 10.37
C LYS A 204 -19.44 -13.00 11.37
N GLU A 205 -18.23 -13.37 10.94
CA GLU A 205 -17.18 -13.96 11.78
C GLU A 205 -16.37 -12.91 12.54
N GLY A 206 -16.70 -11.64 12.38
CA GLY A 206 -16.02 -10.48 12.95
C GLY A 206 -15.26 -9.65 11.92
N PHE A 207 -15.15 -8.36 12.18
CA PHE A 207 -14.44 -7.44 11.28
C PHE A 207 -12.92 -7.75 11.30
N PRO A 208 -12.26 -7.94 10.14
CA PRO A 208 -10.84 -8.28 10.11
C PRO A 208 -9.95 -7.08 10.38
N ALA A 209 -8.82 -7.27 11.05
CA ALA A 209 -7.73 -6.31 11.08
C ALA A 209 -6.75 -6.69 9.96
N THR A 210 -6.61 -5.85 8.94
CA THR A 210 -5.65 -6.09 7.86
C THR A 210 -4.23 -5.73 8.27
N GLY A 211 -3.25 -6.52 7.78
CA GLY A 211 -1.83 -6.20 7.86
C GLY A 211 -1.35 -5.27 6.72
N ASN A 212 -2.22 -4.88 5.83
CA ASN A 212 -1.95 -4.05 4.67
C ASN A 212 -2.10 -2.57 5.03
N TRP A 213 -1.03 -1.94 5.51
CA TRP A 213 -1.06 -0.60 6.10
C TRP A 213 0.08 0.29 5.64
N ARG A 214 -0.10 1.59 5.76
CA ARG A 214 0.92 2.61 5.52
C ARG A 214 0.84 3.76 6.51
N PHE A 215 1.90 4.54 6.56
CA PHE A 215 1.84 5.85 7.22
C PHE A 215 0.92 6.81 6.45
N ASP A 216 0.29 7.70 7.20
CA ASP A 216 -0.39 8.88 6.72
C ASP A 216 0.01 10.07 7.62
N LYS A 217 -0.02 11.29 7.10
CA LYS A 217 0.29 12.49 7.89
C LYS A 217 -0.63 12.71 9.09
N ASN A 218 -1.84 12.12 9.04
CA ASN A 218 -2.83 12.23 10.10
C ASN A 218 -2.86 10.99 11.01
N GLY A 219 -2.22 9.87 10.60
CA GLY A 219 -2.27 8.61 11.33
C GLY A 219 -1.71 7.43 10.57
N LEU A 220 -2.42 6.31 10.60
CA LEU A 220 -2.13 5.13 9.79
C LEU A 220 -3.34 4.81 8.90
N THR A 221 -3.08 4.53 7.64
CA THR A 221 -4.09 4.08 6.69
C THR A 221 -3.98 2.56 6.51
N PHE A 222 -5.12 1.90 6.54
CA PHE A 222 -5.28 0.46 6.35
C PHE A 222 -6.06 0.23 5.06
N LEU A 223 -5.48 -0.54 4.16
CA LEU A 223 -6.05 -0.88 2.86
C LEU A 223 -6.67 -2.27 2.90
N TYR A 224 -7.90 -2.37 2.47
CA TYR A 224 -8.60 -3.63 2.28
C TYR A 224 -8.72 -3.98 0.80
N GLN A 225 -8.64 -5.27 0.49
CA GLN A 225 -8.82 -5.73 -0.89
C GLN A 225 -10.31 -5.70 -1.29
N THR A 226 -10.53 -5.69 -2.59
CA THR A 226 -11.86 -5.95 -3.13
C THR A 226 -12.39 -7.28 -2.59
N TYR A 227 -13.63 -7.31 -2.14
CA TYR A 227 -14.31 -8.45 -1.48
C TYR A 227 -13.81 -8.79 -0.05
N GLU A 228 -12.81 -8.12 0.50
CA GLU A 228 -12.29 -8.45 1.85
C GLU A 228 -13.27 -8.06 2.96
N ILE A 229 -13.87 -6.87 2.87
CA ILE A 229 -14.82 -6.36 3.87
C ILE A 229 -16.18 -5.91 3.28
N GLY A 230 -16.36 -6.04 1.98
CA GLY A 230 -17.57 -5.64 1.28
C GLY A 230 -17.64 -6.11 -0.17
N ALA A 231 -18.72 -5.84 -0.87
CA ALA A 231 -18.93 -6.23 -2.25
C ALA A 231 -17.99 -5.48 -3.22
N TYR A 232 -17.81 -6.01 -4.44
CA TYR A 232 -16.90 -5.49 -5.46
C TYR A 232 -17.03 -3.99 -5.74
N PHE A 233 -18.27 -3.48 -5.78
CA PHE A 233 -18.55 -2.07 -6.09
C PHE A 233 -17.96 -1.07 -5.08
N LEU A 234 -17.62 -1.53 -3.86
CA LEU A 234 -16.91 -0.73 -2.85
C LEU A 234 -15.43 -0.50 -3.18
N GLY A 235 -14.91 -1.23 -4.17
CA GLY A 235 -13.52 -1.14 -4.54
C GLY A 235 -12.58 -1.66 -3.43
N ARG A 236 -11.54 -0.90 -3.16
CA ARG A 236 -10.54 -1.17 -2.12
C ARG A 236 -10.62 -0.07 -1.06
N PRO A 237 -11.36 -0.26 0.04
CA PRO A 237 -11.48 0.74 1.08
C PRO A 237 -10.14 1.07 1.74
N GLU A 238 -9.79 2.35 1.82
CA GLU A 238 -8.68 2.87 2.60
C GLU A 238 -9.20 3.55 3.87
N LEU A 239 -8.89 2.98 5.02
CA LEU A 239 -9.38 3.45 6.32
C LEU A 239 -8.24 4.11 7.09
N THR A 240 -8.29 5.43 7.23
CA THR A 240 -7.30 6.18 8.01
C THR A 240 -7.76 6.35 9.44
N ILE A 241 -6.97 5.84 10.39
CA ILE A 241 -7.17 6.02 11.82
C ILE A 241 -6.24 7.13 12.32
N PRO A 242 -6.77 8.21 12.90
CA PRO A 242 -5.96 9.32 13.39
C PRO A 242 -5.00 8.94 14.53
N VAL A 243 -3.85 9.61 14.60
CA VAL A 243 -2.83 9.40 15.65
C VAL A 243 -3.44 9.41 17.06
N LYS A 244 -4.36 10.35 17.33
CA LYS A 244 -5.01 10.49 18.65
C LYS A 244 -5.74 9.22 19.09
N ASP A 245 -6.37 8.51 18.13
CA ASP A 245 -7.17 7.31 18.41
C ASP A 245 -6.28 6.04 18.44
N LEU A 246 -5.06 6.12 17.92
CA LEU A 246 -4.07 5.04 17.93
C LEU A 246 -3.17 5.05 19.17
N GLN A 247 -3.25 6.09 20.01
CA GLN A 247 -2.49 6.15 21.27
C GLN A 247 -2.85 4.99 22.20
N GLY A 248 -1.81 4.32 22.75
CA GLY A 248 -2.00 3.13 23.60
C GLY A 248 -2.42 1.86 22.83
N ILE A 249 -2.47 1.92 21.49
CA ILE A 249 -2.73 0.77 20.60
C ILE A 249 -1.50 0.47 19.75
N ILE A 250 -0.96 1.49 19.09
CA ILE A 250 0.26 1.41 18.29
C ILE A 250 1.45 1.91 19.09
N LYS A 251 2.62 1.32 18.85
CA LYS A 251 3.88 1.71 19.50
C LYS A 251 4.19 3.19 19.27
N PRO A 252 4.57 3.95 20.32
CA PRO A 252 4.78 5.39 20.22
C PRO A 252 5.85 5.80 19.18
N GLU A 253 6.88 4.98 18.98
CA GLU A 253 7.93 5.22 17.97
C GLU A 253 7.38 5.19 16.54
N ILE A 254 6.39 4.35 16.27
CA ILE A 254 5.70 4.30 14.97
C ILE A 254 4.81 5.53 14.79
N LEU A 255 4.02 5.89 15.82
CA LEU A 255 3.16 7.06 15.74
C LEU A 255 3.93 8.37 15.56
N ARG A 256 5.15 8.48 16.11
CA ARG A 256 6.00 9.66 15.89
C ARG A 256 6.44 9.81 14.43
N GLU A 257 6.55 8.75 13.67
CA GLU A 257 6.94 8.82 12.25
C GLU A 257 5.87 9.51 11.39
N THR A 258 4.59 9.43 11.74
CA THR A 258 3.48 10.01 10.96
C THR A 258 3.68 11.51 10.70
N GLN A 259 4.16 12.27 11.69
CA GLN A 259 4.39 13.70 11.55
C GLN A 259 5.46 14.06 10.49
N TYR A 260 6.33 13.11 10.15
CA TYR A 260 7.39 13.29 9.15
C TYR A 260 7.05 12.60 7.82
N TYR A 261 5.89 11.99 7.71
CA TYR A 261 5.53 11.27 6.50
C TYR A 261 5.47 12.21 5.28
N ARG A 262 6.11 11.79 4.22
CA ARG A 262 6.12 12.42 2.91
C ARG A 262 5.51 11.45 1.92
N ALA A 263 4.29 11.72 1.50
CA ALA A 263 3.67 10.98 0.40
C ALA A 263 4.43 11.23 -0.90
N LYS A 264 4.38 10.28 -1.82
CA LYS A 264 4.79 10.51 -3.21
C LYS A 264 4.03 11.71 -3.76
N PRO A 265 4.69 12.66 -4.46
CA PRO A 265 3.99 13.72 -5.17
C PRO A 265 3.00 13.11 -6.16
N GLU A 266 1.78 13.62 -6.18
CA GLU A 266 0.82 13.32 -7.24
C GLU A 266 1.41 13.75 -8.59
N ARG A 267 1.25 12.90 -9.61
CA ARG A 267 1.76 13.18 -10.97
C ARG A 267 0.81 14.13 -11.70
#